data_f8b57b63b189a2a97eae2bd7bf91554e
#
_entry.id   f8b57b63b189a2a97eae2bd7bf91554e
#
_cell.length_a   1.000
_cell.length_b   1.000
_cell.length_c   1.000
_cell.angle_alpha   90.00
_cell.angle_beta   90.00
_cell.angle_gamma   90.00
#
_symmetry.space_group_name_H-M   'P 1'
#
loop_
_entity.id
_entity.type
_entity.pdbx_description
1 polymer ?
#
loop_
_entity_poly.entity_id
_entity_poly.type
_entity_poly.pdbx_seq_one_letter_code
_entity_poly.pdbx_strand_id
1 'polypeptide(L)'
;MKNIVLFLVKNKDMNNSIPDNNRTRAQFNAYIGTYLSFGGYLESYSNAFEVLIKEVHKTGFHVDHLVYPILFIARHCLELGFKSNIRYFSKYSQKDNSTKKAGHHLEGLFNDFKLHVRETIRVLKTNYGIEIDKEDIKDFEMYCKDVEKLTNIFHSFDKSSDSFRYPVDRNNNNSFDYKETINLLDIKELFDRSIILLKFTTSLFEKYTILVDEVEDSHIHSEMINI
;
A
#
# COMPACT_ATOMS: atom_id res chain seq x y z
N MET A 1 24.32 -24.48 -24.25
CA MET A 1 24.76 -23.07 -24.30
C MET A 1 24.57 -22.40 -25.68
N LYS A 2 24.91 -23.01 -26.81
CA LYS A 2 24.70 -22.40 -28.15
C LYS A 2 23.24 -22.01 -28.47
N ASN A 3 22.25 -22.79 -28.03
CA ASN A 3 20.83 -22.52 -28.31
C ASN A 3 20.26 -21.34 -27.52
N ILE A 4 20.76 -21.06 -26.29
CA ILE A 4 20.34 -19.89 -25.48
C ILE A 4 20.91 -18.60 -26.10
N VAL A 5 22.14 -18.64 -26.58
CA VAL A 5 22.75 -17.49 -27.27
C VAL A 5 22.03 -17.17 -28.57
N LEU A 6 21.59 -18.20 -29.33
CA LEU A 6 20.83 -18.01 -30.57
C LEU A 6 19.43 -17.43 -30.29
N PHE A 7 18.76 -17.84 -29.18
CA PHE A 7 17.48 -17.29 -28.75
C PHE A 7 17.61 -15.81 -28.34
N LEU A 8 18.66 -15.46 -27.61
CA LEU A 8 18.96 -14.07 -27.22
C LEU A 8 19.32 -13.18 -28.41
N VAL A 9 20.04 -13.73 -29.42
CA VAL A 9 20.38 -12.99 -30.65
C VAL A 9 19.15 -12.79 -31.54
N LYS A 10 18.26 -13.79 -31.70
CA LYS A 10 17.02 -13.64 -32.48
C LYS A 10 16.03 -12.67 -31.83
N ASN A 11 16.03 -12.55 -30.50
CA ASN A 11 15.16 -11.59 -29.79
C ASN A 11 15.77 -10.17 -29.70
N LYS A 12 16.98 -9.95 -30.22
CA LYS A 12 17.57 -8.61 -30.33
C LYS A 12 16.76 -7.70 -31.27
N ASP A 13 16.10 -8.29 -32.26
CA ASP A 13 15.25 -7.56 -33.20
C ASP A 13 13.85 -7.23 -32.63
N MET A 14 13.40 -7.91 -31.56
CA MET A 14 12.15 -7.56 -30.83
C MET A 14 12.32 -6.37 -29.88
N ASN A 15 13.55 -5.97 -29.56
CA ASN A 15 13.82 -4.77 -28.76
C ASN A 15 13.73 -3.44 -29.55
N ASN A 16 13.42 -3.48 -30.84
CA ASN A 16 13.25 -2.29 -31.68
C ASN A 16 11.90 -1.58 -31.51
N SER A 17 11.07 -1.99 -30.55
CA SER A 17 9.81 -1.30 -30.25
C SER A 17 9.89 -0.28 -29.11
N ILE A 18 11.07 -0.07 -28.50
CA ILE A 18 11.26 1.11 -27.66
C ILE A 18 11.40 2.29 -28.62
N PRO A 19 10.49 3.28 -28.60
CA PRO A 19 10.59 4.44 -29.48
C PRO A 19 12.00 5.04 -29.32
N ASP A 20 12.68 5.24 -30.42
CA ASP A 20 14.00 5.90 -30.45
C ASP A 20 13.80 7.40 -30.13
N ASN A 21 13.61 7.69 -28.84
CA ASN A 21 13.39 9.04 -28.34
C ASN A 21 14.73 9.73 -28.01
N ASN A 22 15.83 9.40 -28.70
CA ASN A 22 17.15 9.95 -28.44
C ASN A 22 17.64 9.82 -26.99
N ARG A 23 17.09 8.84 -26.24
CA ARG A 23 17.49 8.60 -24.85
C ARG A 23 18.77 7.79 -24.81
N THR A 24 19.77 8.29 -24.12
CA THR A 24 21.02 7.55 -23.88
C THR A 24 20.76 6.41 -22.88
N ARG A 25 21.58 5.34 -22.97
CA ARG A 25 21.49 4.20 -22.03
C ARG A 25 21.56 4.64 -20.56
N ALA A 26 22.28 5.71 -20.25
CA ALA A 26 22.39 6.27 -18.91
C ALA A 26 21.06 6.74 -18.32
N GLN A 27 20.11 7.18 -19.16
CA GLN A 27 18.77 7.62 -18.72
C GLN A 27 17.86 6.47 -18.27
N PHE A 28 18.26 5.22 -18.47
CA PHE A 28 17.59 4.03 -17.94
C PHE A 28 18.21 3.52 -16.64
N ASN A 29 19.24 4.18 -16.12
CA ASN A 29 19.78 3.85 -14.81
C ASN A 29 18.84 4.33 -13.72
N ALA A 30 18.47 3.43 -12.79
CA ALA A 30 17.67 3.76 -11.62
C ALA A 30 18.53 3.66 -10.36
N TYR A 31 18.37 4.61 -9.45
CA TYR A 31 18.99 4.55 -8.13
C TYR A 31 18.11 3.69 -7.21
N ILE A 32 18.61 2.53 -6.81
CA ILE A 32 17.93 1.63 -5.88
C ILE A 32 18.23 2.09 -4.45
N GLY A 33 17.18 2.14 -3.59
CA GLY A 33 17.34 2.52 -2.21
C GLY A 33 17.06 4.00 -1.90
N THR A 34 16.54 4.77 -2.86
CA THR A 34 16.16 6.18 -2.63
C THR A 34 14.95 6.32 -1.69
N TYR A 35 14.00 5.38 -1.75
CA TYR A 35 12.75 5.40 -0.97
C TYR A 35 12.66 4.19 -0.05
N LEU A 36 13.40 4.20 1.08
CA LEU A 36 13.49 3.06 2.00
C LEU A 36 12.41 3.06 3.11
N SER A 37 11.22 3.58 2.83
CA SER A 37 10.08 3.57 3.76
C SER A 37 8.86 2.88 3.16
N PHE A 38 7.94 2.41 4.02
CA PHE A 38 6.66 1.88 3.54
C PHE A 38 5.88 2.91 2.72
N GLY A 39 5.89 4.19 3.11
CA GLY A 39 5.27 5.27 2.35
C GLY A 39 5.92 5.51 0.99
N GLY A 40 7.25 5.50 0.90
CA GLY A 40 7.98 5.63 -0.35
C GLY A 40 7.72 4.48 -1.32
N TYR A 41 7.64 3.24 -0.80
CA TYR A 41 7.25 2.09 -1.59
C TYR A 41 5.77 2.17 -2.03
N LEU A 42 4.86 2.60 -1.14
CA LEU A 42 3.46 2.84 -1.47
C LEU A 42 3.32 3.83 -2.63
N GLU A 43 4.06 4.93 -2.60
CA GLU A 43 4.07 5.93 -3.68
C GLU A 43 4.54 5.31 -5.00
N SER A 44 5.66 4.59 -4.99
CA SER A 44 6.22 3.94 -6.17
C SER A 44 5.25 2.92 -6.80
N TYR A 45 4.63 2.06 -5.98
CA TYR A 45 3.70 1.05 -6.48
C TYR A 45 2.35 1.66 -6.90
N SER A 46 1.84 2.69 -6.22
CA SER A 46 0.63 3.38 -6.66
C SER A 46 0.82 4.08 -8.01
N ASN A 47 1.99 4.65 -8.27
CA ASN A 47 2.33 5.22 -9.58
C ASN A 47 2.41 4.12 -10.66
N ALA A 48 2.95 2.94 -10.36
CA ALA A 48 2.97 1.82 -11.29
C ALA A 48 1.54 1.32 -11.60
N PHE A 49 0.67 1.24 -10.61
CA PHE A 49 -0.75 0.92 -10.80
C PHE A 49 -1.41 1.90 -11.79
N GLU A 50 -1.21 3.21 -11.60
CA GLU A 50 -1.75 4.24 -12.48
C GLU A 50 -1.27 4.09 -13.93
N VAL A 51 0.01 3.76 -14.13
CA VAL A 51 0.56 3.54 -15.47
C VAL A 51 -0.10 2.35 -16.14
N LEU A 52 -0.29 1.24 -15.43
CA LEU A 52 -0.93 0.04 -15.98
C LEU A 52 -2.41 0.25 -16.29
N ILE A 53 -3.15 0.92 -15.42
CA ILE A 53 -4.56 1.28 -15.66
C ILE A 53 -4.71 2.21 -16.86
N LYS A 54 -3.83 3.21 -16.99
CA LYS A 54 -3.82 4.11 -18.16
C LYS A 54 -3.56 3.35 -19.46
N GLU A 55 -2.69 2.34 -19.45
CA GLU A 55 -2.43 1.51 -20.63
C GLU A 55 -3.65 0.67 -21.01
N VAL A 56 -4.32 0.04 -20.04
CA VAL A 56 -5.58 -0.67 -20.28
C VAL A 56 -6.65 0.27 -20.86
N HIS A 57 -6.78 1.46 -20.28
CA HIS A 57 -7.79 2.44 -20.72
C HIS A 57 -7.52 2.96 -22.14
N LYS A 58 -6.24 3.19 -22.46
CA LYS A 58 -5.82 3.68 -23.76
C LYS A 58 -6.03 2.68 -24.88
N THR A 59 -5.75 1.41 -24.62
CA THR A 59 -5.74 0.38 -25.66
C THR A 59 -7.04 -0.43 -25.73
N GLY A 60 -7.74 -0.60 -24.59
CA GLY A 60 -8.87 -1.52 -24.44
C GLY A 60 -8.49 -3.00 -24.65
N PHE A 61 -7.20 -3.26 -24.90
CA PHE A 61 -6.64 -4.59 -25.12
C PHE A 61 -5.82 -5.04 -23.92
N HIS A 62 -5.48 -6.33 -23.89
CA HIS A 62 -4.61 -6.90 -22.86
C HIS A 62 -5.14 -6.85 -21.43
N VAL A 63 -6.44 -6.61 -21.22
CA VAL A 63 -7.05 -6.59 -19.88
C VAL A 63 -6.73 -7.89 -19.15
N ASP A 64 -6.94 -9.04 -19.82
CA ASP A 64 -6.69 -10.37 -19.25
C ASP A 64 -5.20 -10.64 -18.97
N HIS A 65 -4.28 -9.96 -19.65
CA HIS A 65 -2.84 -10.07 -19.38
C HIS A 65 -2.37 -9.15 -18.26
N LEU A 66 -2.99 -7.96 -18.14
CA LEU A 66 -2.58 -6.95 -17.16
C LEU A 66 -3.34 -7.06 -15.83
N VAL A 67 -4.44 -7.84 -15.78
CA VAL A 67 -5.24 -7.97 -14.57
C VAL A 67 -4.43 -8.48 -13.37
N TYR A 68 -3.62 -9.51 -13.54
CA TYR A 68 -2.83 -10.08 -12.44
C TYR A 68 -1.79 -9.09 -11.87
N PRO A 69 -0.93 -8.44 -12.67
CA PRO A 69 -0.01 -7.44 -12.12
C PRO A 69 -0.74 -6.21 -11.53
N ILE A 70 -1.86 -5.78 -12.11
CA ILE A 70 -2.68 -4.68 -11.58
C ILE A 70 -3.22 -5.04 -10.19
N LEU A 71 -3.85 -6.21 -10.05
CA LEU A 71 -4.44 -6.66 -8.78
C LEU A 71 -3.35 -6.92 -7.73
N PHE A 72 -2.23 -7.52 -8.13
CA PHE A 72 -1.08 -7.71 -7.24
C PHE A 72 -0.57 -6.38 -6.69
N ILE A 73 -0.34 -5.39 -7.57
CA ILE A 73 0.15 -4.06 -7.17
C ILE A 73 -0.86 -3.35 -6.27
N ALA A 74 -2.15 -3.36 -6.62
CA ALA A 74 -3.20 -2.75 -5.81
C ALA A 74 -3.26 -3.35 -4.41
N ARG A 75 -3.26 -4.69 -4.32
CA ARG A 75 -3.21 -5.41 -3.05
C ARG A 75 -1.97 -5.07 -2.23
N HIS A 76 -0.80 -5.03 -2.89
CA HIS A 76 0.46 -4.70 -2.24
C HIS A 76 0.49 -3.26 -1.72
N CYS A 77 -0.12 -2.31 -2.45
CA CYS A 77 -0.29 -0.94 -1.97
C CYS A 77 -1.11 -0.87 -0.68
N LEU A 78 -2.21 -1.63 -0.57
CA LEU A 78 -2.98 -1.70 0.69
C LEU A 78 -2.11 -2.20 1.84
N GLU A 79 -1.37 -3.29 1.63
CA GLU A 79 -0.46 -3.85 2.62
C GLU A 79 0.59 -2.83 3.10
N LEU A 80 1.26 -2.15 2.17
CA LEU A 80 2.25 -1.12 2.46
C LEU A 80 1.64 0.06 3.21
N GLY A 81 0.46 0.51 2.78
CA GLY A 81 -0.26 1.61 3.42
C GLY A 81 -0.68 1.29 4.85
N PHE A 82 -1.20 0.10 5.10
CA PHE A 82 -1.52 -0.34 6.47
C PHE A 82 -0.26 -0.39 7.34
N LYS A 83 0.81 -1.02 6.87
CA LYS A 83 2.07 -1.12 7.62
C LYS A 83 2.69 0.25 7.91
N SER A 84 2.61 1.19 6.97
CA SER A 84 3.07 2.56 7.16
C SER A 84 2.31 3.25 8.30
N ASN A 85 0.98 3.18 8.24
CA ASN A 85 0.11 3.81 9.23
C ASN A 85 0.22 3.13 10.61
N ILE A 86 0.21 1.80 10.69
CA ILE A 86 0.40 1.07 11.94
C ILE A 86 1.72 1.47 12.60
N ARG A 87 2.81 1.56 11.81
CA ARG A 87 4.11 1.98 12.33
C ARG A 87 4.08 3.40 12.91
N TYR A 88 3.38 4.33 12.28
CA TYR A 88 3.19 5.69 12.77
C TYR A 88 2.38 5.72 14.06
N PHE A 89 1.17 5.16 14.03
CA PHE A 89 0.25 5.22 15.15
C PHE A 89 0.66 4.34 16.34
N SER A 90 1.50 3.31 16.15
CA SER A 90 2.02 2.51 17.27
C SER A 90 2.81 3.34 18.28
N LYS A 91 3.41 4.46 17.84
CA LYS A 91 4.08 5.41 18.73
C LYS A 91 3.11 6.06 19.75
N TYR A 92 1.89 6.34 19.32
CA TYR A 92 0.90 7.12 20.09
C TYR A 92 -0.22 6.27 20.72
N SER A 93 -0.47 5.09 20.22
CA SER A 93 -1.58 4.22 20.65
C SER A 93 -1.29 3.42 21.92
N GLN A 94 -0.03 3.39 22.39
CA GLN A 94 0.42 2.54 23.50
C GLN A 94 0.12 1.04 23.28
N LYS A 95 0.05 0.61 22.01
CA LYS A 95 -0.12 -0.79 21.61
C LYS A 95 1.13 -1.29 20.91
N ASP A 96 1.39 -2.58 21.10
CA ASP A 96 2.47 -3.23 20.37
C ASP A 96 2.23 -3.21 18.87
N ASN A 97 3.30 -3.03 18.10
CA ASN A 97 3.24 -3.10 16.65
C ASN A 97 2.98 -4.54 16.21
N SER A 98 1.73 -4.84 15.83
CA SER A 98 1.25 -6.18 15.45
C SER A 98 1.53 -6.56 13.99
N THR A 99 2.17 -5.68 13.18
CA THR A 99 2.47 -5.96 11.76
C THR A 99 3.20 -7.27 11.53
N LYS A 100 4.01 -7.71 12.51
CA LYS A 100 4.71 -9.00 12.46
C LYS A 100 3.74 -10.20 12.57
N LYS A 101 2.65 -10.06 13.34
CA LYS A 101 1.64 -11.13 13.52
C LYS A 101 0.71 -11.22 12.33
N ALA A 102 0.25 -10.09 11.81
CA ALA A 102 -0.65 -10.04 10.64
C ALA A 102 0.06 -10.45 9.33
N GLY A 103 1.41 -10.29 9.26
CA GLY A 103 2.21 -10.70 8.10
C GLY A 103 1.76 -10.02 6.82
N HIS A 104 1.12 -10.77 5.92
CA HIS A 104 0.58 -10.32 4.64
C HIS A 104 -0.96 -10.39 4.57
N HIS A 105 -1.64 -10.71 5.68
CA HIS A 105 -3.07 -10.87 5.73
C HIS A 105 -3.76 -9.49 5.80
N LEU A 106 -4.39 -9.06 4.70
CA LEU A 106 -4.93 -7.70 4.57
C LEU A 106 -5.98 -7.35 5.61
N GLU A 107 -6.93 -8.25 5.89
CA GLU A 107 -7.97 -8.03 6.88
C GLU A 107 -7.38 -7.82 8.28
N GLY A 108 -6.38 -8.63 8.66
CA GLY A 108 -5.65 -8.46 9.91
C GLY A 108 -4.95 -7.10 9.99
N LEU A 109 -4.24 -6.71 8.93
CA LEU A 109 -3.57 -5.42 8.85
C LEU A 109 -4.55 -4.24 8.88
N PHE A 110 -5.69 -4.35 8.21
CA PHE A 110 -6.73 -3.33 8.23
C PHE A 110 -7.34 -3.16 9.64
N ASN A 111 -7.62 -4.27 10.32
CA ASN A 111 -8.16 -4.24 11.69
C ASN A 111 -7.13 -3.65 12.67
N ASP A 112 -5.85 -4.02 12.55
CA ASP A 112 -4.77 -3.45 13.35
C ASP A 112 -4.60 -1.94 13.09
N PHE A 113 -4.66 -1.51 11.83
CA PHE A 113 -4.63 -0.10 11.48
C PHE A 113 -5.77 0.68 12.16
N LYS A 114 -7.02 0.21 12.04
CA LYS A 114 -8.18 0.84 12.70
C LYS A 114 -8.01 0.86 14.22
N LEU A 115 -7.50 -0.22 14.81
CA LEU A 115 -7.25 -0.31 16.25
C LEU A 115 -6.24 0.75 16.70
N HIS A 116 -5.10 0.86 16.00
CA HIS A 116 -4.06 1.84 16.37
C HIS A 116 -4.56 3.27 16.26
N VAL A 117 -5.33 3.63 15.23
CA VAL A 117 -5.93 4.97 15.12
C VAL A 117 -6.91 5.23 16.27
N ARG A 118 -7.82 4.31 16.57
CA ARG A 118 -8.80 4.46 17.66
C ARG A 118 -8.14 4.57 19.03
N GLU A 119 -7.13 3.75 19.29
CA GLU A 119 -6.38 3.82 20.54
C GLU A 119 -5.59 5.13 20.64
N THR A 120 -5.01 5.63 19.54
CA THR A 120 -4.39 6.96 19.52
C THR A 120 -5.39 8.04 19.89
N ILE A 121 -6.59 8.05 19.29
CA ILE A 121 -7.67 9.00 19.65
C ILE A 121 -7.98 8.93 21.15
N ARG A 122 -8.09 7.72 21.70
CA ARG A 122 -8.36 7.50 23.12
C ARG A 122 -7.22 8.05 24.00
N VAL A 123 -5.97 7.71 23.69
CA VAL A 123 -4.78 8.14 24.47
C VAL A 123 -4.61 9.65 24.42
N LEU A 124 -4.77 10.29 23.27
CA LEU A 124 -4.73 11.74 23.10
C LEU A 124 -5.73 12.43 24.05
N LYS A 125 -6.96 11.93 24.11
CA LYS A 125 -7.98 12.49 24.98
C LYS A 125 -7.72 12.20 26.45
N THR A 126 -7.41 10.95 26.83
CA THR A 126 -7.32 10.56 28.25
C THR A 126 -6.04 10.99 28.93
N ASN A 127 -4.90 10.96 28.22
CA ASN A 127 -3.59 11.20 28.81
C ASN A 127 -3.11 12.63 28.59
N TYR A 128 -3.52 13.27 27.49
CA TYR A 128 -3.02 14.59 27.10
C TYR A 128 -4.12 15.66 27.06
N GLY A 129 -5.41 15.28 27.23
CA GLY A 129 -6.53 16.23 27.14
C GLY A 129 -6.78 16.79 25.73
N ILE A 130 -6.17 16.18 24.71
CA ILE A 130 -6.28 16.60 23.31
C ILE A 130 -7.53 15.96 22.68
N GLU A 131 -8.48 16.80 22.30
CA GLU A 131 -9.68 16.34 21.58
C GLU A 131 -9.49 16.49 20.08
N ILE A 132 -9.73 15.39 19.34
CA ILE A 132 -9.70 15.37 17.88
C ILE A 132 -11.02 15.91 17.36
N ASP A 133 -10.97 16.70 16.29
CA ASP A 133 -12.15 17.22 15.63
C ASP A 133 -13.07 16.06 15.17
N LYS A 134 -14.36 16.21 15.42
CA LYS A 134 -15.37 15.20 15.05
C LYS A 134 -15.48 15.00 13.54
N GLU A 135 -15.22 16.04 12.74
CA GLU A 135 -15.20 15.92 11.28
C GLU A 135 -14.01 15.10 10.81
N ASP A 136 -12.81 15.25 11.41
CA ASP A 136 -11.63 14.44 11.10
C ASP A 136 -11.89 12.95 11.39
N ILE A 137 -12.57 12.64 12.49
CA ILE A 137 -12.95 11.26 12.83
C ILE A 137 -13.97 10.71 11.83
N LYS A 138 -14.98 11.51 11.49
CA LYS A 138 -16.03 11.13 10.54
C LYS A 138 -15.47 10.87 9.14
N ASP A 139 -14.57 11.73 8.68
CA ASP A 139 -13.89 11.57 7.40
C ASP A 139 -13.04 10.29 7.38
N PHE A 140 -12.27 10.04 8.43
CA PHE A 140 -11.53 8.80 8.57
C PHE A 140 -12.44 7.56 8.50
N GLU A 141 -13.55 7.56 9.24
CA GLU A 141 -14.51 6.43 9.25
C GLU A 141 -15.21 6.25 7.88
N MET A 142 -15.50 7.35 7.18
CA MET A 142 -16.09 7.30 5.84
C MET A 142 -15.17 6.61 4.84
N TYR A 143 -13.91 7.03 4.77
CA TYR A 143 -12.92 6.42 3.87
C TYR A 143 -12.58 4.97 4.27
N CYS A 144 -12.62 4.62 5.55
CA CYS A 144 -12.44 3.24 6.00
C CYS A 144 -13.43 2.27 5.36
N LYS A 145 -14.65 2.69 5.03
CA LYS A 145 -15.65 1.84 4.36
C LYS A 145 -15.24 1.42 2.95
N ASP A 146 -14.61 2.31 2.20
CA ASP A 146 -14.15 2.00 0.84
C ASP A 146 -12.91 1.08 0.89
N VAL A 147 -12.00 1.32 1.83
CA VAL A 147 -10.86 0.43 2.10
C VAL A 147 -11.33 -0.96 2.51
N GLU A 148 -12.38 -1.06 3.35
CA GLU A 148 -12.96 -2.32 3.77
C GLU A 148 -13.55 -3.11 2.60
N LYS A 149 -14.28 -2.44 1.70
CA LYS A 149 -14.82 -3.06 0.47
C LYS A 149 -13.70 -3.63 -0.39
N LEU A 150 -12.66 -2.83 -0.66
CA LEU A 150 -11.53 -3.26 -1.47
C LEU A 150 -10.76 -4.41 -0.80
N THR A 151 -10.54 -4.31 0.51
CA THR A 151 -9.90 -5.38 1.31
C THR A 151 -10.69 -6.69 1.22
N ASN A 152 -12.02 -6.62 1.32
CA ASN A 152 -12.89 -7.79 1.21
C ASN A 152 -12.86 -8.42 -0.18
N ILE A 153 -12.83 -7.60 -1.25
CA ILE A 153 -12.65 -8.09 -2.62
C ILE A 153 -11.33 -8.86 -2.72
N PHE A 154 -10.22 -8.28 -2.29
CA PHE A 154 -8.93 -8.97 -2.31
C PHE A 154 -8.91 -10.22 -1.43
N HIS A 155 -9.57 -10.20 -0.28
CA HIS A 155 -9.65 -11.38 0.58
C HIS A 155 -10.43 -12.52 -0.05
N SER A 156 -11.49 -12.22 -0.85
CA SER A 156 -12.24 -13.25 -1.56
C SER A 156 -11.43 -13.96 -2.65
N PHE A 157 -10.54 -13.22 -3.32
CA PHE A 157 -9.71 -13.75 -4.42
C PHE A 157 -8.35 -14.28 -3.95
N ASP A 158 -7.75 -13.68 -2.92
CA ASP A 158 -6.35 -13.97 -2.54
C ASP A 158 -6.16 -13.94 -1.02
N LYS A 159 -6.57 -15.00 -0.34
CA LYS A 159 -6.40 -15.15 1.12
C LYS A 159 -4.95 -15.21 1.56
N SER A 160 -4.08 -15.81 0.75
CA SER A 160 -2.68 -16.11 1.10
C SER A 160 -1.67 -15.08 0.58
N SER A 161 -2.07 -14.11 -0.23
CA SER A 161 -1.21 -13.19 -0.99
C SER A 161 -0.41 -13.82 -2.13
N ASP A 162 -0.78 -15.00 -2.55
CA ASP A 162 -0.06 -15.77 -3.57
C ASP A 162 -0.80 -15.84 -4.91
N SER A 163 -2.14 -15.73 -4.90
CA SER A 163 -3.00 -16.02 -6.05
C SER A 163 -2.74 -15.12 -7.27
N PHE A 164 -2.43 -13.84 -7.06
CA PHE A 164 -2.10 -12.94 -8.19
C PHE A 164 -0.66 -13.08 -8.69
N ARG A 165 0.18 -13.87 -8.00
CA ARG A 165 1.59 -14.08 -8.36
C ARG A 165 1.85 -15.44 -8.99
N TYR A 166 1.05 -16.44 -8.60
CA TYR A 166 1.26 -17.81 -9.01
C TYR A 166 -0.04 -18.42 -9.53
N PRO A 167 0.01 -19.22 -10.62
CA PRO A 167 -1.19 -19.83 -11.19
C PRO A 167 -1.76 -20.95 -10.32
N VAL A 168 -0.96 -21.46 -9.37
CA VAL A 168 -1.34 -22.51 -8.43
C VAL A 168 -0.93 -22.17 -7.01
N ASP A 169 -1.68 -22.68 -6.04
CA ASP A 169 -1.37 -22.58 -4.61
C ASP A 169 -0.27 -23.60 -4.21
N ARG A 170 0.07 -23.63 -2.90
CA ARG A 170 1.07 -24.56 -2.34
C ARG A 170 0.67 -26.03 -2.41
N ASN A 171 -0.61 -26.31 -2.61
CA ASN A 171 -1.18 -27.64 -2.77
C ASN A 171 -1.37 -28.02 -4.23
N ASN A 172 -0.87 -27.18 -5.16
CA ASN A 172 -1.02 -27.35 -6.60
C ASN A 172 -2.47 -27.27 -7.12
N ASN A 173 -3.36 -26.58 -6.37
CA ASN A 173 -4.70 -26.23 -6.86
C ASN A 173 -4.62 -24.91 -7.63
N ASN A 174 -5.49 -24.74 -8.63
CA ASN A 174 -5.57 -23.48 -9.37
C ASN A 174 -5.89 -22.31 -8.44
N SER A 175 -5.20 -21.17 -8.64
CA SER A 175 -5.41 -19.96 -7.86
C SER A 175 -6.76 -19.32 -8.13
N PHE A 176 -7.33 -19.50 -9.34
CA PHE A 176 -8.64 -18.99 -9.76
C PHE A 176 -9.43 -20.05 -10.50
N ASP A 177 -10.76 -19.95 -10.38
CA ASP A 177 -11.66 -20.78 -11.15
C ASP A 177 -11.80 -20.24 -12.58
N TYR A 178 -12.03 -21.15 -13.53
CA TYR A 178 -12.23 -20.78 -14.93
C TYR A 178 -13.50 -19.91 -15.06
N LYS A 179 -13.36 -18.73 -15.71
CA LYS A 179 -14.41 -17.71 -15.94
C LYS A 179 -14.73 -16.79 -14.73
N GLU A 180 -13.93 -16.76 -13.70
CA GLU A 180 -14.01 -15.65 -12.75
C GLU A 180 -13.73 -14.33 -13.48
N THR A 181 -14.55 -13.32 -13.21
CA THR A 181 -14.40 -11.99 -13.82
C THR A 181 -14.33 -10.92 -12.76
N ILE A 182 -13.50 -9.91 -13.00
CA ILE A 182 -13.39 -8.73 -12.18
C ILE A 182 -13.37 -7.48 -13.07
N ASN A 183 -14.08 -6.44 -12.66
CA ASN A 183 -14.05 -5.19 -13.40
C ASN A 183 -12.93 -4.30 -12.84
N LEU A 184 -11.95 -3.98 -13.69
CA LEU A 184 -10.80 -3.17 -13.28
C LEU A 184 -11.17 -1.69 -12.99
N LEU A 185 -12.28 -1.17 -13.54
CA LEU A 185 -12.74 0.19 -13.22
C LEU A 185 -13.31 0.26 -11.80
N ASP A 186 -14.04 -0.77 -11.35
CA ASP A 186 -14.54 -0.86 -9.99
C ASP A 186 -13.38 -0.94 -8.98
N ILE A 187 -12.34 -1.72 -9.32
CA ILE A 187 -11.11 -1.79 -8.53
C ILE A 187 -10.41 -0.44 -8.51
N LYS A 188 -10.29 0.23 -9.64
CA LYS A 188 -9.65 1.56 -9.74
C LYS A 188 -10.35 2.59 -8.85
N GLU A 189 -11.66 2.65 -8.88
CA GLU A 189 -12.44 3.60 -8.10
C GLU A 189 -12.25 3.38 -6.58
N LEU A 190 -12.33 2.14 -6.12
CA LEU A 190 -12.10 1.79 -4.71
C LEU A 190 -10.64 2.00 -4.31
N PHE A 191 -9.69 1.70 -5.22
CA PHE A 191 -8.26 1.90 -5.00
C PHE A 191 -7.93 3.37 -4.78
N ASP A 192 -8.42 4.27 -5.64
CA ASP A 192 -8.16 5.70 -5.52
C ASP A 192 -8.58 6.26 -4.16
N ARG A 193 -9.79 5.90 -3.71
CA ARG A 193 -10.30 6.32 -2.40
C ARG A 193 -9.50 5.70 -1.25
N SER A 194 -9.10 4.43 -1.41
CA SER A 194 -8.29 3.74 -0.41
C SER A 194 -6.89 4.36 -0.28
N ILE A 195 -6.27 4.71 -1.39
CA ILE A 195 -4.94 5.32 -1.40
C ILE A 195 -4.96 6.71 -0.78
N ILE A 196 -6.03 7.49 -0.97
CA ILE A 196 -6.20 8.78 -0.28
C ILE A 196 -6.15 8.57 1.24
N LEU A 197 -6.96 7.67 1.80
CA LEU A 197 -6.91 7.37 3.23
C LEU A 197 -5.50 6.98 3.67
N LEU A 198 -4.90 5.98 2.99
CA LEU A 198 -3.62 5.40 3.41
C LEU A 198 -2.44 6.37 3.33
N LYS A 199 -2.46 7.33 2.41
CA LYS A 199 -1.42 8.35 2.27
C LYS A 199 -1.61 9.53 3.22
N PHE A 200 -2.85 9.92 3.52
CA PHE A 200 -3.13 11.17 4.22
C PHE A 200 -3.58 11.01 5.67
N THR A 201 -3.86 9.79 6.17
CA THR A 201 -4.28 9.60 7.57
C THR A 201 -3.24 10.12 8.55
N THR A 202 -1.96 9.87 8.34
CA THR A 202 -0.91 10.40 9.23
C THR A 202 -0.90 11.92 9.24
N SER A 203 -0.99 12.57 8.07
CA SER A 203 -1.01 14.04 7.97
C SER A 203 -2.27 14.65 8.61
N LEU A 204 -3.41 13.95 8.52
CA LEU A 204 -4.64 14.38 9.19
C LEU A 204 -4.48 14.41 10.71
N PHE A 205 -3.78 13.43 11.28
CA PHE A 205 -3.57 13.32 12.72
C PHE A 205 -2.31 14.04 13.23
N GLU A 206 -1.39 14.44 12.35
CA GLU A 206 -0.09 15.04 12.70
C GLU A 206 -0.24 16.27 13.59
N LYS A 207 -1.21 17.15 13.31
CA LYS A 207 -1.50 18.34 14.12
C LYS A 207 -1.85 18.05 15.58
N TYR A 208 -2.32 16.83 15.89
CA TYR A 208 -2.62 16.38 17.26
C TYR A 208 -1.44 15.65 17.88
N THR A 209 -0.71 14.85 17.08
CA THR A 209 0.41 14.06 17.60
C THR A 209 1.66 14.88 17.83
N ILE A 210 1.88 15.99 17.13
CA ILE A 210 2.94 16.96 17.41
C ILE A 210 2.80 17.51 18.83
N LEU A 211 1.59 17.80 19.29
CA LEU A 211 1.35 18.29 20.65
C LEU A 211 1.79 17.27 21.72
N VAL A 212 1.65 15.97 21.44
CA VAL A 212 2.17 14.91 22.33
C VAL A 212 3.69 14.95 22.38
N ASP A 213 4.33 15.02 21.20
CA ASP A 213 5.78 15.06 21.11
C ASP A 213 6.36 16.28 21.87
N GLU A 214 5.72 17.45 21.75
CA GLU A 214 6.11 18.67 22.50
C GLU A 214 5.97 18.51 24.02
N VAL A 215 4.89 17.88 24.50
CA VAL A 215 4.69 17.60 25.93
C VAL A 215 5.72 16.62 26.45
N GLU A 216 5.96 15.52 25.73
CA GLU A 216 6.95 14.50 26.13
C GLU A 216 8.37 15.08 26.17
N ASP A 217 8.76 15.87 25.17
CA ASP A 217 10.06 16.53 25.13
C ASP A 217 10.24 17.53 26.31
N SER A 218 9.19 18.25 26.68
CA SER A 218 9.22 19.19 27.83
C SER A 218 9.40 18.45 29.16
N HIS A 219 8.78 17.28 29.33
CA HIS A 219 8.96 16.44 30.53
C HIS A 219 10.38 15.92 30.65
N ILE A 220 10.95 15.39 29.57
CA ILE A 220 12.33 14.90 29.55
C ILE A 220 13.31 16.03 29.92
N HIS A 221 13.09 17.23 29.39
CA HIS A 221 13.94 18.40 29.68
C HIS A 221 13.87 18.83 31.16
N SER A 222 12.68 18.78 31.75
CA SER A 222 12.47 19.12 33.15
C SER A 222 13.09 18.10 34.12
N GLU A 223 13.10 16.82 33.76
CA GLU A 223 13.76 15.78 34.55
C GLU A 223 15.29 15.88 34.50
N MET A 224 15.86 16.24 33.34
CA MET A 224 17.33 16.46 33.22
C MET A 224 17.86 17.66 33.99
N ILE A 225 17.02 18.68 34.24
CA ILE A 225 17.44 19.90 35.01
C ILE A 225 17.38 19.63 36.50
N ASN A 226 16.64 18.65 36.98
CA ASN A 226 16.46 18.32 38.39
C ASN A 226 17.45 17.25 38.92
N ILE A 227 18.42 16.82 38.11
CA ILE A 227 19.55 15.95 38.48
C ILE A 227 20.83 16.78 38.61
#